data_a113c09b2d8e989ab5df639600607991
#
_entry.id   a113c09b2d8e989ab5df639600607991
#
_cell.length_a   1.000
_cell.length_b   1.000
_cell.length_c   1.000
_cell.angle_alpha   90.00
_cell.angle_beta   90.00
_cell.angle_gamma   90.00
#
_symmetry.space_group_name_H-M   'P 1'
#
loop_
_entity.id
_entity.type
_entity.pdbx_description
1 polymer ?
#
loop_
_entity_poly.entity_id
_entity_poly.type
_entity_poly.pdbx_seq_one_letter_code
_entity_poly.pdbx_strand_id
1 'polypeptide(L)'
;MKFTFLLSPYEELGRSQLFYALKKLAEMKSRKACPRMWAGIDKLDAVPKVSKSTSEKRRKRYKVYGAFLIILGLFALIPGVMAPKELLAVLIVGAAAFLLGVVYLFQPRINPDQRLQKETERIWSGYKTLDEGKRTTVVFQDTGIWENDQMLVAFEDVLQAVFCQDMILLNWEKGFILLQKKDLQDADADQFLNFMKSHPSLEIYHLESPV
;
A
#
# COMPACT_ATOMS: atom_id res chain seq x y z
N MET A 1 16.24 15.87 -24.28
CA MET A 1 15.23 16.84 -23.78
C MET A 1 15.51 17.19 -22.33
N LYS A 2 15.09 18.39 -21.86
CA LYS A 2 15.30 18.80 -20.46
C LYS A 2 13.96 19.29 -19.89
N PHE A 3 13.58 18.81 -18.72
CA PHE A 3 12.40 19.28 -17.97
C PHE A 3 12.84 19.69 -16.58
N THR A 4 12.36 20.82 -16.11
CA THR A 4 12.76 21.39 -14.83
C THR A 4 11.54 21.57 -13.95
N PHE A 5 11.60 21.02 -12.72
CA PHE A 5 10.62 21.24 -11.66
C PHE A 5 11.24 22.12 -10.61
N LEU A 6 10.55 23.18 -10.23
CA LEU A 6 10.91 24.03 -9.11
C LEU A 6 9.99 23.71 -7.96
N LEU A 7 10.45 22.88 -7.02
CA LEU A 7 9.60 22.36 -5.95
C LEU A 7 9.02 23.48 -5.10
N SER A 8 7.71 23.48 -4.97
CA SER A 8 6.93 24.37 -4.10
C SER A 8 6.34 23.61 -2.92
N PRO A 9 5.92 24.30 -1.82
CA PRO A 9 5.23 23.66 -0.72
C PRO A 9 4.02 22.85 -1.18
N TYR A 10 3.86 21.66 -0.61
CA TYR A 10 2.82 20.73 -1.04
C TYR A 10 1.45 21.11 -0.48
N GLU A 11 0.43 21.04 -1.34
CA GLU A 11 -0.95 21.30 -0.97
C GLU A 11 -1.59 20.08 -0.29
N GLU A 12 -2.50 20.30 0.66
CA GLU A 12 -3.19 19.23 1.40
C GLU A 12 -3.91 18.20 0.49
N LEU A 13 -4.39 18.63 -0.68
CA LEU A 13 -5.00 17.75 -1.69
C LEU A 13 -4.05 16.65 -2.18
N GLY A 14 -2.75 16.92 -2.23
CA GLY A 14 -1.74 15.94 -2.64
C GLY A 14 -1.61 14.76 -1.69
N ARG A 15 -1.97 14.92 -0.42
CA ARG A 15 -1.88 13.86 0.59
C ARG A 15 -2.73 12.63 0.25
N SER A 16 -3.96 12.85 -0.22
CA SER A 16 -4.83 11.76 -0.65
C SER A 16 -4.29 11.07 -1.90
N GLN A 17 -3.79 11.84 -2.84
CA GLN A 17 -3.18 11.31 -4.07
C GLN A 17 -1.92 10.49 -3.77
N LEU A 18 -1.07 10.95 -2.84
CA LEU A 18 0.09 10.20 -2.37
C LEU A 18 -0.31 8.85 -1.77
N PHE A 19 -1.35 8.82 -0.93
CA PHE A 19 -1.85 7.56 -0.38
C PHE A 19 -2.25 6.56 -1.46
N TYR A 20 -3.01 7.00 -2.46
CA TYR A 20 -3.45 6.13 -3.56
C TYR A 20 -2.27 5.70 -4.45
N ALA A 21 -1.31 6.59 -4.70
CA ALA A 21 -0.10 6.26 -5.45
C ALA A 21 0.74 5.19 -4.74
N LEU A 22 0.99 5.35 -3.44
CA LEU A 22 1.70 4.36 -2.64
C LEU A 22 0.94 3.03 -2.56
N LYS A 23 -0.39 3.07 -2.45
CA LYS A 23 -1.23 1.88 -2.48
C LYS A 23 -1.10 1.13 -3.81
N LYS A 24 -1.09 1.85 -4.91
CA LYS A 24 -0.89 1.29 -6.25
C LYS A 24 0.49 0.66 -6.40
N LEU A 25 1.54 1.35 -5.98
CA LEU A 25 2.90 0.80 -6.00
C LEU A 25 3.02 -0.48 -5.16
N ALA A 26 2.47 -0.49 -3.94
CA ALA A 26 2.48 -1.66 -3.08
C ALA A 26 1.72 -2.85 -3.72
N GLU A 27 0.57 -2.59 -4.35
CA GLU A 27 -0.19 -3.59 -5.11
C GLU A 27 0.66 -4.17 -6.24
N MET A 28 1.28 -3.31 -7.07
CA MET A 28 2.09 -3.73 -8.20
C MET A 28 3.29 -4.58 -7.77
N LYS A 29 4.00 -4.13 -6.73
CA LYS A 29 5.10 -4.88 -6.13
C LYS A 29 4.64 -6.26 -5.63
N SER A 30 3.49 -6.32 -4.98
CA SER A 30 2.88 -7.57 -4.51
C SER A 30 2.44 -8.48 -5.67
N ARG A 31 1.88 -7.92 -6.75
CA ARG A 31 1.50 -8.67 -7.96
C ARG A 31 2.71 -9.32 -8.63
N LYS A 32 3.84 -8.61 -8.72
CA LYS A 32 5.10 -9.16 -9.24
C LYS A 32 5.67 -10.26 -8.35
N ALA A 33 5.62 -10.08 -7.03
CA ALA A 33 6.14 -11.05 -6.06
C ALA A 33 5.30 -12.33 -5.97
N CYS A 34 3.97 -12.23 -6.08
CA CYS A 34 3.04 -13.34 -5.85
C CYS A 34 1.96 -13.43 -6.95
N PRO A 35 2.30 -13.69 -8.22
CA PRO A 35 1.36 -13.65 -9.33
C PRO A 35 0.23 -14.68 -9.21
N ARG A 36 0.51 -15.87 -8.66
CA ARG A 36 -0.50 -16.92 -8.47
C ARG A 36 -1.57 -16.52 -7.43
N MET A 37 -1.18 -15.84 -6.37
CA MET A 37 -2.10 -15.34 -5.36
C MET A 37 -3.03 -14.28 -5.97
N TRP A 38 -2.49 -13.36 -6.75
CA TRP A 38 -3.26 -12.31 -7.38
C TRP A 38 -4.22 -12.83 -8.47
N ALA A 39 -3.85 -13.84 -9.22
CA ALA A 39 -4.77 -14.52 -10.14
C ALA A 39 -5.99 -15.11 -9.42
N GLY A 40 -5.83 -15.55 -8.17
CA GLY A 40 -6.95 -15.96 -7.31
C GLY A 40 -7.80 -14.77 -6.83
N ILE A 41 -7.14 -13.67 -6.42
CA ILE A 41 -7.82 -12.45 -5.97
C ILE A 41 -8.63 -11.82 -7.11
N ASP A 42 -8.07 -11.72 -8.31
CA ASP A 42 -8.75 -11.16 -9.48
C ASP A 42 -10.02 -11.96 -9.84
N LYS A 43 -10.00 -13.29 -9.68
CA LYS A 43 -11.20 -14.14 -9.81
C LYS A 43 -12.23 -13.85 -8.74
N LEU A 44 -11.80 -13.55 -7.50
CA LEU A 44 -12.69 -13.20 -6.39
C LEU A 44 -13.25 -11.78 -6.53
N ASP A 45 -12.49 -10.83 -7.06
CA ASP A 45 -12.94 -9.46 -7.32
C ASP A 45 -13.97 -9.37 -8.47
N ALA A 46 -13.97 -10.35 -9.37
CA ALA A 46 -15.02 -10.52 -10.39
C ALA A 46 -16.37 -10.95 -9.79
N VAL A 47 -16.39 -11.45 -8.54
CA VAL A 47 -17.63 -11.80 -7.82
C VAL A 47 -18.21 -10.53 -7.20
N PRO A 48 -19.53 -10.28 -7.33
CA PRO A 48 -20.16 -9.08 -6.77
C PRO A 48 -19.84 -8.92 -5.28
N LYS A 49 -19.26 -7.78 -4.92
CA LYS A 49 -18.84 -7.50 -3.52
C LYS A 49 -20.06 -7.48 -2.62
N VAL A 50 -20.01 -8.32 -1.59
CA VAL A 50 -21.04 -8.38 -0.54
C VAL A 50 -21.14 -7.02 0.16
N SER A 51 -22.35 -6.49 0.32
CA SER A 51 -22.57 -5.17 0.92
C SER A 51 -21.91 -5.03 2.29
N LYS A 52 -21.49 -3.81 2.65
CA LYS A 52 -20.84 -3.51 3.95
C LYS A 52 -21.65 -4.02 5.15
N SER A 53 -22.98 -3.94 5.08
CA SER A 53 -23.90 -4.43 6.12
C SER A 53 -23.80 -5.95 6.34
N THR A 54 -23.62 -6.72 5.27
CA THR A 54 -23.48 -8.17 5.33
C THR A 54 -22.11 -8.58 5.92
N SER A 55 -21.07 -7.81 5.64
CA SER A 55 -19.73 -8.05 6.20
C SER A 55 -19.70 -7.81 7.72
N GLU A 56 -20.41 -6.80 8.23
CA GLU A 56 -20.55 -6.55 9.67
C GLU A 56 -21.34 -7.64 10.38
N LYS A 57 -22.44 -8.11 9.78
CA LYS A 57 -23.21 -9.24 10.31
C LYS A 57 -22.37 -10.53 10.38
N ARG A 58 -21.59 -10.82 9.34
CA ARG A 58 -20.66 -11.96 9.35
C ARG A 58 -19.64 -11.84 10.50
N ARG A 59 -19.08 -10.66 10.70
CA ARG A 59 -18.11 -10.40 11.76
C ARG A 59 -18.68 -10.62 13.17
N LYS A 60 -19.93 -10.17 13.44
CA LYS A 60 -20.59 -10.45 14.71
C LYS A 60 -20.75 -11.97 14.93
N ARG A 61 -21.12 -12.72 13.89
CA ARG A 61 -21.19 -14.19 13.93
C ARG A 61 -19.84 -14.84 14.24
N TYR A 62 -18.74 -14.39 13.62
CA TYR A 62 -17.39 -14.94 13.91
C TYR A 62 -16.98 -14.71 15.36
N LYS A 63 -17.32 -13.57 15.97
CA LYS A 63 -17.09 -13.36 17.41
C LYS A 63 -17.89 -14.32 18.29
N VAL A 64 -19.14 -14.56 17.94
CA VAL A 64 -19.99 -15.53 18.65
C VAL A 64 -19.42 -16.94 18.49
N TYR A 65 -19.03 -17.34 17.29
CA TYR A 65 -18.38 -18.64 17.06
C TYR A 65 -17.05 -18.75 17.79
N GLY A 66 -16.25 -17.69 17.85
CA GLY A 66 -15.01 -17.65 18.62
C GLY A 66 -15.24 -17.88 20.11
N ALA A 67 -16.22 -17.19 20.70
CA ALA A 67 -16.60 -17.40 22.11
C ALA A 67 -17.08 -18.82 22.37
N PHE A 68 -17.91 -19.37 21.48
CA PHE A 68 -18.38 -20.73 21.57
C PHE A 68 -17.25 -21.78 21.50
N LEU A 69 -16.30 -21.57 20.56
CA LEU A 69 -15.12 -22.44 20.43
C LEU A 69 -14.21 -22.38 21.65
N ILE A 70 -14.09 -21.24 22.33
CA ILE A 70 -13.32 -21.14 23.58
C ILE A 70 -14.00 -21.95 24.68
N ILE A 71 -15.30 -21.80 24.83
CA ILE A 71 -16.07 -22.56 25.86
C ILE A 71 -15.95 -24.05 25.60
N LEU A 72 -16.16 -24.51 24.36
CA LEU A 72 -16.01 -25.92 23.98
C LEU A 72 -14.58 -26.42 24.18
N GLY A 73 -13.59 -25.61 23.80
CA GLY A 73 -12.18 -25.94 23.97
C GLY A 73 -11.82 -26.11 25.43
N LEU A 74 -12.26 -25.20 26.31
CA LEU A 74 -12.06 -25.31 27.77
C LEU A 74 -12.74 -26.55 28.34
N PHE A 75 -13.98 -26.81 27.90
CA PHE A 75 -14.72 -27.99 28.37
C PHE A 75 -14.04 -29.31 28.00
N ALA A 76 -13.42 -29.38 26.82
CA ALA A 76 -12.66 -30.56 26.39
C ALA A 76 -11.27 -30.65 27.04
N LEU A 77 -10.64 -29.51 27.37
CA LEU A 77 -9.33 -29.48 28.03
C LEU A 77 -9.37 -30.04 29.45
N ILE A 78 -10.45 -29.79 30.21
CA ILE A 78 -10.57 -30.25 31.62
C ILE A 78 -10.39 -31.77 31.74
N PRO A 79 -11.19 -32.62 31.08
CA PRO A 79 -11.02 -34.08 31.17
C PRO A 79 -9.73 -34.55 30.53
N GLY A 80 -9.27 -33.88 29.44
CA GLY A 80 -8.00 -34.18 28.75
C GLY A 80 -6.77 -34.00 29.65
N VAL A 81 -6.79 -33.00 30.54
CA VAL A 81 -5.72 -32.78 31.54
C VAL A 81 -5.80 -33.78 32.71
N MET A 82 -7.01 -34.20 33.11
CA MET A 82 -7.19 -35.13 34.20
C MET A 82 -6.74 -36.55 33.85
N ALA A 83 -6.90 -36.97 32.60
CA ALA A 83 -6.51 -38.32 32.15
C ALA A 83 -5.71 -38.25 30.82
N PRO A 84 -4.49 -37.69 30.81
CA PRO A 84 -3.76 -37.39 29.58
C PRO A 84 -3.35 -38.63 28.77
N LYS A 85 -3.20 -39.77 29.41
CA LYS A 85 -2.84 -41.03 28.70
C LYS A 85 -4.01 -41.64 27.93
N GLU A 86 -5.22 -41.50 28.44
CA GLU A 86 -6.43 -42.07 27.86
C GLU A 86 -7.13 -41.10 26.88
N LEU A 87 -7.06 -39.79 27.18
CA LEU A 87 -7.79 -38.73 26.47
C LEU A 87 -6.88 -37.78 25.71
N LEU A 88 -5.71 -38.24 25.25
CA LEU A 88 -4.75 -37.41 24.50
C LEU A 88 -5.39 -36.75 23.27
N ALA A 89 -6.21 -37.48 22.54
CA ALA A 89 -6.90 -36.94 21.36
C ALA A 89 -7.87 -35.80 21.73
N VAL A 90 -8.59 -35.93 22.85
CA VAL A 90 -9.52 -34.90 23.36
C VAL A 90 -8.77 -33.67 23.80
N LEU A 91 -7.60 -33.85 24.44
CA LEU A 91 -6.72 -32.77 24.85
C LEU A 91 -6.24 -31.95 23.64
N ILE A 92 -5.77 -32.61 22.55
CA ILE A 92 -5.29 -31.97 21.34
C ILE A 92 -6.42 -31.18 20.65
N VAL A 93 -7.59 -31.79 20.50
CA VAL A 93 -8.76 -31.17 19.87
C VAL A 93 -9.25 -29.97 20.70
N GLY A 94 -9.29 -30.12 22.05
CA GLY A 94 -9.65 -29.03 22.96
C GLY A 94 -8.69 -27.84 22.87
N ALA A 95 -7.38 -28.11 22.84
CA ALA A 95 -6.36 -27.08 22.67
C ALA A 95 -6.48 -26.37 21.30
N ALA A 96 -6.68 -27.10 20.21
CA ALA A 96 -6.87 -26.56 18.89
C ALA A 96 -8.13 -25.70 18.81
N ALA A 97 -9.26 -26.17 19.37
CA ALA A 97 -10.52 -25.40 19.40
C ALA A 97 -10.37 -24.12 20.23
N PHE A 98 -9.69 -24.17 21.37
CA PHE A 98 -9.42 -23.02 22.20
C PHE A 98 -8.57 -21.97 21.45
N LEU A 99 -7.45 -22.38 20.84
CA LEU A 99 -6.58 -21.49 20.07
C LEU A 99 -7.31 -20.84 18.88
N LEU A 100 -8.09 -21.62 18.13
CA LEU A 100 -8.91 -21.10 17.03
C LEU A 100 -9.96 -20.10 17.56
N GLY A 101 -10.60 -20.37 18.67
CA GLY A 101 -11.55 -19.47 19.31
C GLY A 101 -10.91 -18.14 19.69
N VAL A 102 -9.71 -18.18 20.27
CA VAL A 102 -8.92 -16.98 20.60
C VAL A 102 -8.58 -16.18 19.32
N VAL A 103 -8.12 -16.86 18.27
CA VAL A 103 -7.82 -16.20 16.97
C VAL A 103 -9.08 -15.51 16.43
N TYR A 104 -10.26 -16.16 16.46
CA TYR A 104 -11.50 -15.55 15.98
C TYR A 104 -11.97 -14.35 16.82
N LEU A 105 -11.74 -14.37 18.13
CA LEU A 105 -12.08 -13.25 19.02
C LEU A 105 -11.14 -12.06 18.85
N PHE A 106 -9.85 -12.36 18.85
CA PHE A 106 -8.78 -11.36 18.83
C PHE A 106 -8.26 -11.05 17.43
N GLN A 107 -8.94 -11.54 16.38
CA GLN A 107 -8.52 -11.28 15.00
C GLN A 107 -8.21 -9.78 14.85
N PRO A 108 -6.92 -9.38 14.88
CA PRO A 108 -6.56 -7.97 14.86
C PRO A 108 -7.10 -7.40 13.57
N ARG A 109 -7.66 -6.20 13.65
CA ARG A 109 -7.92 -5.37 12.48
C ARG A 109 -6.56 -4.99 11.88
N ILE A 110 -5.93 -5.91 11.18
CA ILE A 110 -4.87 -5.53 10.26
C ILE A 110 -5.59 -4.83 9.11
N ASN A 111 -5.85 -3.54 9.30
CA ASN A 111 -6.27 -2.69 8.22
C ASN A 111 -4.99 -2.36 7.45
N PRO A 112 -4.72 -3.01 6.31
CA PRO A 112 -3.50 -2.75 5.56
C PRO A 112 -3.41 -1.24 5.20
N ASP A 113 -4.57 -0.59 5.04
CA ASP A 113 -4.66 0.84 4.79
C ASP A 113 -4.17 1.69 5.98
N GLN A 114 -4.32 1.25 7.25
CA GLN A 114 -3.82 2.03 8.40
C GLN A 114 -2.30 2.10 8.45
N ARG A 115 -1.60 1.02 8.08
CA ARG A 115 -0.14 1.04 8.01
C ARG A 115 0.32 1.98 6.90
N LEU A 116 -0.32 1.87 5.75
CA LEU A 116 -0.03 2.73 4.60
C LEU A 116 -0.36 4.20 4.88
N GLN A 117 -1.47 4.48 5.59
CA GLN A 117 -1.81 5.83 6.04
C GLN A 117 -0.72 6.43 6.94
N LYS A 118 -0.22 5.68 7.92
CA LYS A 118 0.88 6.14 8.79
C LYS A 118 2.15 6.42 8.00
N GLU A 119 2.45 5.60 7.01
CA GLU A 119 3.60 5.81 6.14
C GLU A 119 3.41 7.05 5.25
N THR A 120 2.22 7.22 4.68
CA THR A 120 1.85 8.44 3.94
C THR A 120 2.00 9.68 4.80
N GLU A 121 1.53 9.66 6.04
CA GLU A 121 1.69 10.77 6.98
C GLU A 121 3.14 11.11 7.25
N ARG A 122 3.96 10.09 7.50
CA ARG A 122 5.39 10.29 7.74
C ARG A 122 6.09 10.92 6.55
N ILE A 123 5.79 10.44 5.35
CA ILE A 123 6.34 10.98 4.10
C ILE A 123 5.84 12.41 3.92
N TRP A 124 4.53 12.62 4.05
CA TRP A 124 3.90 13.92 3.86
C TRP A 124 4.44 14.98 4.81
N SER A 125 4.62 14.63 6.09
CA SER A 125 5.22 15.55 7.06
C SER A 125 6.64 15.97 6.68
N GLY A 126 7.44 15.07 6.10
CA GLY A 126 8.78 15.39 5.59
C GLY A 126 8.74 16.39 4.42
N TYR A 127 7.79 16.23 3.51
CA TYR A 127 7.63 17.15 2.36
C TYR A 127 7.01 18.50 2.74
N LYS A 128 6.17 18.55 3.77
CA LYS A 128 5.59 19.80 4.27
C LYS A 128 6.62 20.73 4.94
N THR A 129 7.69 20.17 5.46
CA THR A 129 8.80 20.91 6.10
C THR A 129 9.85 21.39 5.11
N LEU A 130 9.64 21.19 3.79
CA LEU A 130 10.50 21.80 2.77
C LEU A 130 10.43 23.32 2.94
N ASP A 131 11.56 23.86 3.40
CA ASP A 131 11.71 25.25 3.80
C ASP A 131 11.42 26.14 2.58
N GLU A 132 10.52 27.10 2.73
CA GLU A 132 10.20 28.08 1.66
C GLU A 132 11.44 28.86 1.21
N GLY A 133 12.52 28.82 1.96
CA GLY A 133 13.80 29.46 1.66
C GLY A 133 14.75 28.65 0.77
N LYS A 134 14.61 27.32 0.68
CA LYS A 134 15.44 26.45 -0.17
C LYS A 134 14.64 25.99 -1.40
N ARG A 135 14.83 26.70 -2.51
CA ARG A 135 14.28 26.26 -3.80
C ARG A 135 15.03 25.02 -4.27
N THR A 136 14.43 23.85 -4.10
CA THR A 136 14.96 22.61 -4.63
C THR A 136 14.54 22.48 -6.08
N THR A 137 15.53 22.35 -6.96
CA THR A 137 15.30 22.18 -8.41
C THR A 137 15.54 20.74 -8.78
N VAL A 138 14.56 20.13 -9.45
CA VAL A 138 14.67 18.77 -9.99
C VAL A 138 14.68 18.86 -11.51
N VAL A 139 15.72 18.31 -12.11
CA VAL A 139 15.94 18.37 -13.56
C VAL A 139 15.95 16.97 -14.13
N PHE A 140 15.12 16.75 -15.14
CA PHE A 140 15.07 15.53 -15.94
C PHE A 140 15.85 15.74 -17.22
N GLN A 141 16.80 14.86 -17.48
CA GLN A 141 17.59 14.81 -18.70
C GLN A 141 17.57 13.38 -19.23
N ASP A 142 17.96 13.16 -20.47
CA ASP A 142 17.97 11.84 -21.10
C ASP A 142 18.81 10.80 -20.32
N THR A 143 19.77 11.25 -19.51
CA THR A 143 20.64 10.40 -18.70
C THR A 143 20.10 10.06 -17.32
N GLY A 144 19.19 10.87 -16.77
CA GLY A 144 18.68 10.64 -15.42
C GLY A 144 18.01 11.86 -14.80
N ILE A 145 17.77 11.76 -13.50
CA ILE A 145 17.13 12.77 -12.66
C ILE A 145 18.18 13.41 -11.78
N TRP A 146 18.19 14.74 -11.76
CA TRP A 146 19.15 15.55 -11.03
C TRP A 146 18.43 16.41 -10.00
N GLU A 147 18.96 16.50 -8.80
CA GLU A 147 18.48 17.38 -7.74
C GLU A 147 19.60 18.36 -7.36
N ASN A 148 19.35 19.66 -7.51
CA ASN A 148 20.34 20.72 -7.21
C ASN A 148 21.72 20.42 -7.83
N ASP A 149 21.75 20.07 -9.11
CA ASP A 149 22.95 19.73 -9.90
C ASP A 149 23.69 18.42 -9.46
N GLN A 150 23.10 17.64 -8.57
CA GLN A 150 23.59 16.31 -8.23
C GLN A 150 22.69 15.25 -8.84
N MET A 151 23.30 14.22 -9.43
CA MET A 151 22.54 13.10 -9.99
C MET A 151 21.89 12.28 -8.88
N LEU A 152 20.56 12.28 -8.86
CA LEU A 152 19.76 11.55 -7.89
C LEU A 152 19.62 10.08 -8.30
N VAL A 153 19.28 9.83 -9.57
CA VAL A 153 19.05 8.49 -10.11
C VAL A 153 19.18 8.49 -11.64
N ALA A 154 19.77 7.44 -12.20
CA ALA A 154 19.76 7.21 -13.65
C ALA A 154 18.38 6.72 -14.10
N PHE A 155 17.96 7.04 -15.34
CA PHE A 155 16.66 6.58 -15.85
C PHE A 155 16.54 5.06 -15.93
N GLU A 156 17.65 4.36 -16.11
CA GLU A 156 17.71 2.89 -16.13
C GLU A 156 17.30 2.27 -14.80
N ASP A 157 17.53 2.99 -13.70
CA ASP A 157 17.21 2.56 -12.34
C ASP A 157 15.79 2.95 -11.91
N VAL A 158 15.11 3.85 -12.66
CA VAL A 158 13.74 4.24 -12.36
C VAL A 158 12.80 3.13 -12.80
N LEU A 159 12.09 2.57 -11.83
CA LEU A 159 11.25 1.39 -12.05
C LEU A 159 9.83 1.75 -12.47
N GLN A 160 9.26 2.74 -11.81
CA GLN A 160 7.82 3.03 -11.92
C GLN A 160 7.54 4.53 -11.80
N ALA A 161 6.59 5.00 -12.60
CA ALA A 161 6.03 6.34 -12.52
C ALA A 161 4.51 6.25 -12.33
N VAL A 162 3.99 6.92 -11.31
CA VAL A 162 2.55 7.00 -11.04
C VAL A 162 2.10 8.44 -11.25
N PHE A 163 1.30 8.65 -12.28
CA PHE A 163 0.70 9.95 -12.61
C PHE A 163 -0.66 10.05 -11.94
N CYS A 164 -0.79 10.95 -10.97
CA CYS A 164 -2.05 11.34 -10.35
C CYS A 164 -2.60 12.61 -11.03
N GLN A 165 -3.70 13.13 -10.51
CA GLN A 165 -4.30 14.36 -11.04
C GLN A 165 -3.32 15.55 -10.99
N ASP A 166 -2.75 15.84 -9.80
CA ASP A 166 -1.90 17.01 -9.57
C ASP A 166 -0.44 16.64 -9.28
N MET A 167 -0.16 15.35 -9.10
CA MET A 167 1.13 14.86 -8.64
C MET A 167 1.67 13.75 -9.52
N ILE A 168 3.00 13.59 -9.48
CA ILE A 168 3.74 12.51 -10.13
C ILE A 168 4.64 11.88 -9.08
N LEU A 169 4.53 10.57 -8.88
CA LEU A 169 5.40 9.79 -8.00
C LEU A 169 6.31 8.92 -8.85
N LEU A 170 7.60 9.12 -8.73
CA LEU A 170 8.62 8.28 -9.37
C LEU A 170 9.27 7.41 -8.32
N ASN A 171 9.39 6.11 -8.59
CA ASN A 171 9.93 5.13 -7.67
C ASN A 171 11.10 4.38 -8.29
N TRP A 172 12.16 4.19 -7.50
CA TRP A 172 13.32 3.36 -7.81
C TRP A 172 13.67 2.48 -6.61
N GLU A 173 14.65 1.63 -6.74
CA GLU A 173 14.95 0.62 -5.71
C GLU A 173 15.25 1.23 -4.34
N LYS A 174 15.99 2.34 -4.31
CA LYS A 174 16.49 2.97 -3.07
C LYS A 174 15.64 4.13 -2.57
N GLY A 175 14.61 4.55 -3.31
CA GLY A 175 13.81 5.71 -2.92
C GLY A 175 12.70 6.05 -3.90
N PHE A 176 12.14 7.22 -3.69
CA PHE A 176 11.13 7.80 -4.58
C PHE A 176 11.23 9.33 -4.52
N ILE A 177 10.71 9.98 -5.53
CA ILE A 177 10.50 11.44 -5.55
C ILE A 177 9.05 11.75 -5.86
N LEU A 178 8.55 12.77 -5.19
CA LEU A 178 7.21 13.29 -5.37
C LEU A 178 7.30 14.66 -6.03
N LEU A 179 6.57 14.87 -7.11
CA LEU A 179 6.56 16.10 -7.89
C LEU A 179 5.13 16.61 -8.02
N GLN A 180 4.93 17.90 -7.97
CA GLN A 180 3.65 18.53 -8.31
C GLN A 180 3.70 18.95 -9.79
N LYS A 181 2.64 18.69 -10.55
CA LYS A 181 2.59 19.08 -11.97
C LYS A 181 2.70 20.60 -12.17
N LYS A 182 2.18 21.38 -11.21
CA LYS A 182 2.26 22.84 -11.23
C LYS A 182 3.69 23.39 -11.12
N ASP A 183 4.62 22.59 -10.57
CA ASP A 183 6.02 22.97 -10.38
C ASP A 183 6.86 22.79 -11.65
N LEU A 184 6.28 22.20 -12.70
CA LEU A 184 6.93 22.03 -14.00
C LEU A 184 7.09 23.40 -14.66
N GLN A 185 8.34 23.75 -15.03
CA GLN A 185 8.70 24.96 -15.73
C GLN A 185 8.81 24.66 -17.23
N ASP A 186 8.56 25.65 -18.05
CA ASP A 186 8.86 25.66 -19.51
C ASP A 186 8.26 24.52 -20.37
N ALA A 187 7.33 23.72 -19.82
CA ALA A 187 6.71 22.60 -20.54
C ALA A 187 5.32 22.26 -20.00
N ASP A 188 4.53 21.56 -20.80
CA ASP A 188 3.24 21.01 -20.39
C ASP A 188 3.41 19.59 -19.80
N ALA A 189 2.51 19.22 -18.89
CA ALA A 189 2.49 17.90 -18.26
C ALA A 189 2.38 16.75 -19.29
N ASP A 190 1.71 16.98 -20.41
CA ASP A 190 1.58 15.99 -21.49
C ASP A 190 2.89 15.81 -22.25
N GLN A 191 3.67 16.86 -22.44
CA GLN A 191 5.00 16.78 -23.05
C GLN A 191 5.96 15.99 -22.13
N PHE A 192 5.89 16.26 -20.83
CA PHE A 192 6.66 15.51 -19.84
C PHE A 192 6.25 14.03 -19.82
N LEU A 193 4.95 13.73 -19.87
CA LEU A 193 4.45 12.36 -19.95
C LEU A 193 4.97 11.63 -21.20
N ASN A 194 4.99 12.30 -22.35
CA ASN A 194 5.49 11.73 -23.60
C ASN A 194 7.01 11.46 -23.52
N PHE A 195 7.74 12.35 -22.88
CA PHE A 195 9.15 12.14 -22.58
C PHE A 195 9.35 10.91 -21.68
N MET A 196 8.57 10.76 -20.61
CA MET A 196 8.64 9.58 -19.74
C MET A 196 8.31 8.29 -20.50
N LYS A 197 7.33 8.32 -21.40
CA LYS A 197 6.96 7.17 -22.26
C LYS A 197 8.05 6.77 -23.25
N SER A 198 8.97 7.67 -23.61
CA SER A 198 10.08 7.34 -24.49
C SER A 198 11.14 6.43 -23.85
N HIS A 199 11.07 6.22 -22.52
CA HIS A 199 11.97 5.34 -21.77
C HIS A 199 11.32 3.96 -21.57
N PRO A 200 11.71 2.93 -22.33
CA PRO A 200 11.00 1.63 -22.35
C PRO A 200 11.12 0.83 -21.05
N SER A 201 12.13 1.12 -20.22
CA SER A 201 12.31 0.47 -18.92
C SER A 201 11.32 0.96 -17.84
N LEU A 202 10.66 2.09 -18.08
CA LEU A 202 9.81 2.76 -17.11
C LEU A 202 8.36 2.28 -17.21
N GLU A 203 7.84 1.71 -16.14
CA GLU A 203 6.41 1.38 -16.05
C GLU A 203 5.59 2.59 -15.64
N ILE A 204 4.70 3.04 -16.50
CA ILE A 204 3.87 4.23 -16.27
C ILE A 204 2.44 3.84 -15.92
N TYR A 205 1.92 4.40 -14.83
CA TYR A 205 0.56 4.18 -14.35
C TYR A 205 -0.17 5.50 -14.21
N HIS A 206 -1.43 5.52 -14.65
CA HIS A 206 -2.33 6.64 -14.45
C HIS A 206 -3.33 6.29 -13.34
N LEU A 207 -3.45 7.16 -12.35
CA LEU A 207 -4.48 7.09 -11.33
C LEU A 207 -5.47 8.22 -11.57
N GLU A 208 -6.66 7.84 -12.00
CA GLU A 208 -7.81 8.74 -11.92
C GLU A 208 -8.15 8.89 -10.43
N SER A 209 -8.25 10.15 -9.98
CA SER A 209 -8.64 10.43 -8.60
C SER A 209 -10.00 9.79 -8.34
N PRO A 210 -10.17 8.96 -7.30
CA PRO A 210 -11.51 8.64 -6.87
C PRO A 210 -12.12 9.95 -6.37
N VAL A 211 -13.17 10.38 -7.04
CA VAL A 211 -14.06 11.49 -6.65
C VAL A 211 -14.62 11.26 -5.25
#